data_d8c6eeba945900223b56f2c15742fa27
#
_entry.id   d8c6eeba945900223b56f2c15742fa27
#
_cell.length_a   1.000
_cell.length_b   1.000
_cell.length_c   1.000
_cell.angle_alpha   90.00
_cell.angle_beta   90.00
_cell.angle_gamma   90.00
#
_symmetry.space_group_name_H-M   'P 1'
#
loop_
_entity.id
_entity.type
_entity.pdbx_description
1 polymer ?
#
loop_
_entity_poly.entity_id
_entity_poly.type
_entity_poly.pdbx_seq_one_letter_code
_entity_poly.pdbx_strand_id
1 'polypeptide(L)'
;MGLSVAEAFYLLLRRSNAIAPEVTPPLRLRLWAAAIMVENVISHVCWLWYFCHPSACGYVLVCMQDILLLIPIVAGFLLSMLQDRHRPVWPVVVALAPSIVFAALGIIREDVVFMGWIRIYVVVIFAMLMVYLFLAVRRYGRWLRDNYADLENKEVWQSFLILFVFVLLSIIYLYTSEETRLLLYLLEYACIIIMGLLLWRVETLQVLSGSTGPEEGEQAGQTQKAPQAIPVDIEVLLKKHCENKHLYLQHDLSLSQLALATGTNHYYLSQYFAQHGLTYNAYINGLRIRHFICLYQKAVAEKRTFTAQQLASESGYRSYSTFSAAFKQHSGKTVTAWMRDAGE
;
A
#
# COMPACT_ATOMS: atom_id res chain seq x y z
N MET A 1 -2.00 24.39 -8.72
CA MET A 1 -2.66 24.20 -10.05
C MET A 1 -1.70 23.80 -11.14
N GLY A 2 -0.66 24.59 -11.52
CA GLY A 2 0.27 24.22 -12.60
C GLY A 2 0.99 22.89 -12.38
N LEU A 3 1.44 22.59 -11.16
CA LEU A 3 2.05 21.32 -10.80
C LEU A 3 1.09 20.15 -11.03
N SER A 4 -0.15 20.26 -10.57
CA SER A 4 -1.19 19.21 -10.74
C SER A 4 -1.48 18.90 -12.20
N VAL A 5 -1.49 19.92 -13.06
CA VAL A 5 -1.64 19.75 -14.51
C VAL A 5 -0.46 18.97 -15.08
N ALA A 6 0.78 19.36 -14.73
CA ALA A 6 1.99 18.67 -15.21
C ALA A 6 2.03 17.20 -14.74
N GLU A 7 1.69 16.92 -13.48
CA GLU A 7 1.63 15.57 -12.92
C GLU A 7 0.51 14.73 -13.55
N ALA A 8 -0.67 15.31 -13.80
CA ALA A 8 -1.75 14.63 -14.52
C ALA A 8 -1.31 14.18 -15.91
N PHE A 9 -0.69 15.09 -16.69
CA PHE A 9 -0.15 14.76 -18.01
C PHE A 9 0.94 13.70 -17.92
N TYR A 10 1.86 13.80 -16.97
CA TYR A 10 2.90 12.80 -16.75
C TYR A 10 2.28 11.41 -16.50
N LEU A 11 1.32 11.31 -15.58
CA LEU A 11 0.67 10.05 -15.21
C LEU A 11 -0.16 9.45 -16.36
N LEU A 12 -0.78 10.26 -17.19
CA LEU A 12 -1.63 9.79 -18.30
C LEU A 12 -0.83 9.41 -19.55
N LEU A 13 0.18 10.19 -19.90
CA LEU A 13 0.89 10.04 -21.17
C LEU A 13 2.12 9.12 -21.06
N ARG A 14 2.84 9.16 -19.96
CA ARG A 14 4.07 8.36 -19.81
C ARG A 14 3.77 6.98 -19.26
N ARG A 15 4.19 5.94 -19.96
CA ARG A 15 3.98 4.53 -19.56
C ARG A 15 5.11 3.95 -18.70
N SER A 16 6.34 4.46 -18.83
CA SER A 16 7.52 4.02 -18.07
C SER A 16 7.75 4.92 -16.87
N ASN A 17 8.16 4.35 -15.73
CA ASN A 17 8.53 5.10 -14.55
C ASN A 17 9.86 5.85 -14.77
N ALA A 18 10.01 7.04 -14.16
CA ALA A 18 11.24 7.82 -14.20
C ALA A 18 12.16 7.47 -13.03
N ILE A 19 11.59 7.23 -11.84
CA ILE A 19 12.34 6.99 -10.60
C ILE A 19 12.76 5.53 -10.50
N ALA A 20 11.88 4.59 -10.86
CA ALA A 20 12.13 3.16 -10.83
C ALA A 20 11.74 2.52 -12.18
N PRO A 21 12.57 2.62 -13.23
CA PRO A 21 12.25 2.11 -14.57
C PRO A 21 11.98 0.60 -14.61
N GLU A 22 12.56 -0.14 -13.65
CA GLU A 22 12.40 -1.60 -13.52
C GLU A 22 11.03 -2.00 -12.93
N VAL A 23 10.32 -1.05 -12.32
CA VAL A 23 9.04 -1.29 -11.66
C VAL A 23 7.91 -0.80 -12.56
N THR A 24 6.98 -1.71 -12.89
CA THR A 24 5.74 -1.33 -13.56
C THR A 24 4.64 -1.16 -12.52
N PRO A 25 4.11 0.07 -12.30
CA PRO A 25 3.03 0.27 -11.35
C PRO A 25 1.72 -0.30 -11.87
N PRO A 26 0.79 -0.68 -10.97
CA PRO A 26 -0.55 -1.07 -11.38
C PRO A 26 -1.24 0.05 -12.16
N LEU A 27 -1.75 -0.23 -13.35
CA LEU A 27 -2.44 0.77 -14.20
C LEU A 27 -3.57 1.47 -13.44
N ARG A 28 -4.32 0.69 -12.64
CA ARG A 28 -5.41 1.21 -11.81
C ARG A 28 -4.94 2.28 -10.82
N LEU A 29 -3.81 2.06 -10.14
CA LEU A 29 -3.22 3.03 -9.21
C LEU A 29 -2.88 4.34 -9.93
N ARG A 30 -2.27 4.22 -11.11
CA ARG A 30 -1.87 5.36 -11.93
C ARG A 30 -3.06 6.20 -12.40
N LEU A 31 -4.15 5.55 -12.80
CA LEU A 31 -5.38 6.23 -13.20
C LEU A 31 -6.04 6.97 -12.03
N TRP A 32 -6.09 6.35 -10.83
CA TRP A 32 -6.61 7.03 -9.65
C TRP A 32 -5.74 8.21 -9.20
N ALA A 33 -4.41 8.09 -9.30
CA ALA A 33 -3.50 9.19 -9.04
C ALA A 33 -3.72 10.36 -10.01
N ALA A 34 -3.85 10.06 -11.31
CA ALA A 34 -4.18 11.07 -12.30
C ALA A 34 -5.54 11.75 -12.03
N ALA A 35 -6.54 10.97 -11.58
CA ALA A 35 -7.84 11.51 -11.21
C ALA A 35 -7.76 12.49 -10.02
N ILE A 36 -6.89 12.22 -9.01
CA ILE A 36 -6.62 13.17 -7.90
C ILE A 36 -6.06 14.49 -8.44
N MET A 37 -5.09 14.41 -9.37
CA MET A 37 -4.47 15.62 -9.94
C MET A 37 -5.47 16.44 -10.77
N VAL A 38 -6.31 15.78 -11.56
CA VAL A 38 -7.38 16.44 -12.34
C VAL A 38 -8.41 17.07 -11.41
N GLU A 39 -8.84 16.36 -10.38
CA GLU A 39 -9.79 16.84 -9.39
C GLU A 39 -9.24 18.08 -8.64
N ASN A 40 -7.97 18.06 -8.26
CA ASN A 40 -7.32 19.22 -7.64
C ASN A 40 -7.37 20.47 -8.55
N VAL A 41 -7.22 20.31 -9.87
CA VAL A 41 -7.39 21.44 -10.82
C VAL A 41 -8.83 21.91 -10.86
N ILE A 42 -9.81 21.01 -10.91
CA ILE A 42 -11.24 21.34 -10.94
C ILE A 42 -11.62 22.07 -9.66
N SER A 43 -11.22 21.59 -8.49
CA SER A 43 -11.47 22.23 -7.20
C SER A 43 -10.92 23.66 -7.16
N HIS A 44 -9.67 23.89 -7.60
CA HIS A 44 -9.09 25.23 -7.66
C HIS A 44 -9.87 26.17 -8.57
N VAL A 45 -10.36 25.71 -9.72
CA VAL A 45 -11.17 26.50 -10.64
C VAL A 45 -12.53 26.84 -10.02
N CYS A 46 -13.18 25.89 -9.37
CA CYS A 46 -14.44 26.08 -8.67
C CYS A 46 -14.32 27.09 -7.52
N TRP A 47 -13.27 26.97 -6.69
CA TRP A 47 -13.00 27.91 -5.61
C TRP A 47 -12.68 29.31 -6.14
N LEU A 48 -11.90 29.44 -7.23
CA LEU A 48 -11.62 30.72 -7.87
C LEU A 48 -12.91 31.39 -8.40
N TRP A 49 -13.78 30.59 -9.03
CA TRP A 49 -15.11 31.08 -9.47
C TRP A 49 -15.92 31.56 -8.28
N TYR A 50 -15.97 30.82 -7.17
CA TYR A 50 -16.67 31.23 -5.95
C TYR A 50 -16.13 32.56 -5.38
N PHE A 51 -14.81 32.76 -5.33
CA PHE A 51 -14.21 34.00 -4.85
C PHE A 51 -14.53 35.19 -5.73
N CYS A 52 -14.73 34.99 -7.04
CA CYS A 52 -15.17 36.05 -7.96
C CYS A 52 -16.67 36.33 -7.84
N HIS A 53 -17.48 35.32 -7.46
CA HIS A 53 -18.95 35.45 -7.40
C HIS A 53 -19.47 34.84 -6.07
N PRO A 54 -19.17 35.48 -4.93
CA PRO A 54 -19.52 34.92 -3.63
C PRO A 54 -21.03 34.88 -3.44
N SER A 55 -21.56 33.69 -3.11
CA SER A 55 -22.96 33.45 -2.78
C SER A 55 -23.09 32.26 -1.85
N ALA A 56 -24.13 32.23 -1.00
CA ALA A 56 -24.36 31.10 -0.10
C ALA A 56 -24.55 29.77 -0.88
N CYS A 57 -25.32 29.84 -1.97
CA CYS A 57 -25.51 28.69 -2.86
C CYS A 57 -24.21 28.27 -3.53
N GLY A 58 -23.39 29.20 -4.02
CA GLY A 58 -22.08 28.94 -4.62
C GLY A 58 -21.13 28.25 -3.64
N TYR A 59 -21.08 28.67 -2.38
CA TYR A 59 -20.30 28.03 -1.33
C TYR A 59 -20.70 26.56 -1.11
N VAL A 60 -22.02 26.31 -0.98
CA VAL A 60 -22.53 24.95 -0.82
C VAL A 60 -22.14 24.06 -2.01
N LEU A 61 -22.28 24.57 -3.24
CA LEU A 61 -21.98 23.81 -4.46
C LEU A 61 -20.50 23.45 -4.55
N VAL A 62 -19.58 24.36 -4.23
CA VAL A 62 -18.14 24.09 -4.26
C VAL A 62 -17.74 23.10 -3.16
N CYS A 63 -18.27 23.26 -1.93
CA CYS A 63 -18.04 22.28 -0.87
C CYS A 63 -18.58 20.88 -1.23
N MET A 64 -19.75 20.82 -1.86
CA MET A 64 -20.33 19.54 -2.29
C MET A 64 -19.54 18.89 -3.42
N GLN A 65 -18.97 19.68 -4.34
CA GLN A 65 -18.09 19.17 -5.39
C GLN A 65 -16.86 18.48 -4.76
N ASP A 66 -16.19 19.15 -3.80
CA ASP A 66 -15.04 18.55 -3.10
C ASP A 66 -15.44 17.27 -2.35
N ILE A 67 -16.55 17.25 -1.62
CA ILE A 67 -17.02 16.07 -0.88
C ILE A 67 -17.34 14.90 -1.83
N LEU A 68 -18.05 15.14 -2.91
CA LEU A 68 -18.56 14.10 -3.79
C LEU A 68 -17.53 13.55 -4.78
N LEU A 69 -16.51 14.33 -5.13
CA LEU A 69 -15.46 13.92 -6.06
C LEU A 69 -14.17 13.51 -5.34
N LEU A 70 -13.63 14.37 -4.48
CA LEU A 70 -12.33 14.13 -3.86
C LEU A 70 -12.33 12.87 -2.95
N ILE A 71 -13.36 12.72 -2.10
CA ILE A 71 -13.40 11.59 -1.15
C ILE A 71 -13.44 10.23 -1.87
N PRO A 72 -14.31 9.97 -2.88
CA PRO A 72 -14.29 8.70 -3.62
C PRO A 72 -13.01 8.49 -4.42
N ILE A 73 -12.44 9.55 -5.02
CA ILE A 73 -11.21 9.46 -5.82
C ILE A 73 -10.03 9.08 -4.91
N VAL A 74 -9.87 9.74 -3.77
CA VAL A 74 -8.83 9.41 -2.79
C VAL A 74 -9.04 8.01 -2.21
N ALA A 75 -10.27 7.63 -1.87
CA ALA A 75 -10.58 6.27 -1.44
C ALA A 75 -10.21 5.23 -2.52
N GLY A 76 -10.52 5.52 -3.79
CA GLY A 76 -10.16 4.67 -4.94
C GLY A 76 -8.65 4.50 -5.10
N PHE A 77 -7.90 5.59 -4.95
CA PHE A 77 -6.43 5.56 -4.96
C PHE A 77 -5.88 4.64 -3.84
N LEU A 78 -6.32 4.85 -2.60
CA LEU A 78 -5.87 4.05 -1.46
C LEU A 78 -6.23 2.57 -1.59
N LEU A 79 -7.47 2.29 -1.99
CA LEU A 79 -7.91 0.92 -2.20
C LEU A 79 -7.18 0.24 -3.36
N SER A 80 -6.74 1.00 -4.37
CA SER A 80 -5.96 0.47 -5.49
C SER A 80 -4.53 0.09 -5.12
N MET A 81 -3.97 0.63 -4.03
CA MET A 81 -2.68 0.19 -3.49
C MET A 81 -2.73 -1.21 -2.87
N LEU A 82 -3.91 -1.65 -2.42
CA LEU A 82 -4.12 -2.94 -1.78
C LEU A 82 -4.39 -3.99 -2.87
N GLN A 83 -3.35 -4.74 -3.25
CA GLN A 83 -3.38 -5.64 -4.40
C GLN A 83 -3.82 -7.08 -4.06
N ASP A 84 -4.22 -7.37 -2.80
CA ASP A 84 -4.67 -8.71 -2.38
C ASP A 84 -6.03 -9.11 -2.96
N ARG A 85 -6.92 -8.14 -3.19
CA ARG A 85 -8.25 -8.34 -3.77
C ARG A 85 -8.81 -7.06 -4.37
N HIS A 86 -9.74 -7.20 -5.31
CA HIS A 86 -10.46 -6.06 -5.86
C HIS A 86 -11.45 -5.49 -4.82
N ARG A 87 -11.31 -4.19 -4.52
CA ARG A 87 -12.24 -3.46 -3.65
C ARG A 87 -12.97 -2.40 -4.46
N PRO A 88 -14.31 -2.47 -4.54
CA PRO A 88 -15.08 -1.47 -5.26
C PRO A 88 -15.15 -0.16 -4.46
N VAL A 89 -15.27 0.98 -5.15
CA VAL A 89 -15.38 2.32 -4.56
C VAL A 89 -16.84 2.73 -4.37
N TRP A 90 -17.78 2.09 -5.06
CA TRP A 90 -19.21 2.44 -5.03
C TRP A 90 -19.82 2.54 -3.61
N PRO A 91 -19.41 1.75 -2.57
CA PRO A 91 -19.97 1.92 -1.24
C PRO A 91 -19.66 3.28 -0.62
N VAL A 92 -18.48 3.87 -0.95
CA VAL A 92 -18.11 5.22 -0.50
C VAL A 92 -19.01 6.26 -1.17
N VAL A 93 -19.27 6.12 -2.47
CA VAL A 93 -20.15 7.02 -3.22
C VAL A 93 -21.57 6.97 -2.65
N VAL A 94 -22.12 5.77 -2.41
CA VAL A 94 -23.45 5.61 -1.83
C VAL A 94 -23.53 6.19 -0.41
N ALA A 95 -22.48 6.01 0.39
CA ALA A 95 -22.41 6.57 1.74
C ALA A 95 -22.42 8.11 1.75
N LEU A 96 -21.97 8.77 0.69
CA LEU A 96 -21.98 10.23 0.57
C LEU A 96 -23.33 10.80 0.04
N ALA A 97 -24.19 9.97 -0.55
CA ALA A 97 -25.45 10.40 -1.13
C ALA A 97 -26.37 11.22 -0.17
N PRO A 98 -26.50 10.90 1.14
CA PRO A 98 -27.29 11.74 2.05
C PRO A 98 -26.80 13.16 2.18
N SER A 99 -25.51 13.46 1.95
CA SER A 99 -24.99 14.83 1.99
C SER A 99 -25.62 15.71 0.93
N ILE A 100 -26.03 15.15 -0.21
CA ILE A 100 -26.74 15.86 -1.28
C ILE A 100 -28.11 16.35 -0.79
N VAL A 101 -28.81 15.49 -0.04
CA VAL A 101 -30.14 15.84 0.52
C VAL A 101 -29.99 16.98 1.53
N PHE A 102 -29.01 16.90 2.43
CA PHE A 102 -28.74 17.97 3.39
C PHE A 102 -28.35 19.28 2.70
N ALA A 103 -27.55 19.22 1.64
CA ALA A 103 -27.17 20.39 0.85
C ALA A 103 -28.39 21.02 0.16
N ALA A 104 -29.23 20.22 -0.48
CA ALA A 104 -30.45 20.69 -1.12
C ALA A 104 -31.41 21.38 -0.11
N LEU A 105 -31.60 20.75 1.07
CA LEU A 105 -32.43 21.32 2.14
C LEU A 105 -31.83 22.65 2.67
N GLY A 106 -30.51 22.74 2.80
CA GLY A 106 -29.81 23.95 3.22
C GLY A 106 -29.99 25.09 2.23
N ILE A 107 -29.94 24.83 0.92
CA ILE A 107 -30.16 25.81 -0.13
C ILE A 107 -31.64 26.29 -0.14
N ILE A 108 -32.60 25.33 -0.05
CA ILE A 108 -34.04 25.66 -0.12
C ILE A 108 -34.50 26.47 1.09
N ARG A 109 -33.95 26.18 2.28
CA ARG A 109 -34.36 26.84 3.53
C ARG A 109 -33.51 28.05 3.90
N GLU A 110 -32.46 28.31 3.14
CA GLU A 110 -31.44 29.32 3.44
C GLU A 110 -30.90 29.24 4.88
N ASP A 111 -30.80 28.03 5.42
CA ASP A 111 -30.47 27.77 6.82
C ASP A 111 -29.06 27.18 6.97
N VAL A 112 -28.22 27.94 7.69
CA VAL A 112 -26.82 27.58 7.97
C VAL A 112 -26.69 26.31 8.82
N VAL A 113 -27.73 25.95 9.59
CA VAL A 113 -27.73 24.77 10.46
C VAL A 113 -27.51 23.46 9.65
N PHE A 114 -28.06 23.39 8.45
CA PHE A 114 -27.85 22.21 7.57
C PHE A 114 -26.38 22.03 7.15
N MET A 115 -25.61 23.10 7.03
CA MET A 115 -24.18 23.01 6.77
C MET A 115 -23.42 22.39 7.95
N GLY A 116 -23.86 22.69 9.19
CA GLY A 116 -23.33 22.01 10.38
C GLY A 116 -23.56 20.51 10.34
N TRP A 117 -24.76 20.06 9.98
CA TRP A 117 -25.09 18.63 9.84
C TRP A 117 -24.28 17.94 8.74
N ILE A 118 -24.06 18.59 7.59
CA ILE A 118 -23.20 18.06 6.52
C ILE A 118 -21.78 17.84 7.05
N ARG A 119 -21.20 18.81 7.76
CA ARG A 119 -19.86 18.70 8.34
C ARG A 119 -19.76 17.51 9.30
N ILE A 120 -20.69 17.39 10.23
CA ILE A 120 -20.73 16.27 11.20
C ILE A 120 -20.85 14.94 10.45
N TYR A 121 -21.76 14.84 9.48
CA TYR A 121 -21.99 13.65 8.69
C TYR A 121 -20.73 13.22 7.93
N VAL A 122 -20.07 14.14 7.25
CA VAL A 122 -18.83 13.88 6.48
C VAL A 122 -17.71 13.41 7.42
N VAL A 123 -17.56 14.02 8.60
CA VAL A 123 -16.57 13.60 9.60
C VAL A 123 -16.84 12.16 10.06
N VAL A 124 -18.10 11.80 10.29
CA VAL A 124 -18.46 10.42 10.69
C VAL A 124 -18.15 9.42 9.58
N ILE A 125 -18.56 9.71 8.32
CA ILE A 125 -18.23 8.85 7.16
C ILE A 125 -16.73 8.72 7.01
N PHE A 126 -16.01 9.81 7.17
CA PHE A 126 -14.56 9.81 7.08
C PHE A 126 -13.92 8.95 8.17
N ALA A 127 -14.36 9.06 9.42
CA ALA A 127 -13.88 8.23 10.53
C ALA A 127 -14.13 6.73 10.24
N MET A 128 -15.32 6.38 9.75
CA MET A 128 -15.63 5.00 9.35
C MET A 128 -14.73 4.51 8.22
N LEU A 129 -14.47 5.35 7.21
CA LEU A 129 -13.55 5.02 6.11
C LEU A 129 -12.14 4.79 6.63
N MET A 130 -11.64 5.61 7.56
CA MET A 130 -10.32 5.45 8.16
C MET A 130 -10.19 4.14 8.95
N VAL A 131 -11.20 3.77 9.73
CA VAL A 131 -11.22 2.47 10.43
C VAL A 131 -11.20 1.32 9.43
N TYR A 132 -12.01 1.40 8.37
CA TYR A 132 -12.03 0.38 7.32
C TYR A 132 -10.66 0.24 6.64
N LEU A 133 -10.02 1.37 6.25
CA LEU A 133 -8.72 1.39 5.63
C LEU A 133 -7.62 0.83 6.55
N PHE A 134 -7.63 1.19 7.82
CA PHE A 134 -6.70 0.64 8.82
C PHE A 134 -6.80 -0.88 8.92
N LEU A 135 -8.02 -1.42 9.01
CA LEU A 135 -8.24 -2.86 9.04
C LEU A 135 -7.83 -3.53 7.72
N ALA A 136 -8.08 -2.87 6.59
CA ALA A 136 -7.71 -3.36 5.26
C ALA A 136 -6.18 -3.44 5.10
N VAL A 137 -5.44 -2.40 5.53
CA VAL A 137 -3.96 -2.39 5.52
C VAL A 137 -3.38 -3.48 6.41
N ARG A 138 -3.94 -3.67 7.61
CA ARG A 138 -3.50 -4.76 8.51
C ARG A 138 -3.71 -6.15 7.88
N ARG A 139 -4.84 -6.37 7.21
CA ARG A 139 -5.10 -7.63 6.48
C ARG A 139 -4.15 -7.82 5.31
N TYR A 140 -3.95 -6.76 4.53
CA TYR A 140 -3.01 -6.75 3.41
C TYR A 140 -1.57 -7.05 3.85
N GLY A 141 -1.09 -6.44 4.94
CA GLY A 141 0.25 -6.72 5.49
C GLY A 141 0.43 -8.16 5.96
N ARG A 142 -0.62 -8.80 6.49
CA ARG A 142 -0.59 -10.25 6.80
C ARG A 142 -0.50 -11.07 5.53
N TRP A 143 -1.39 -10.80 4.56
CA TRP A 143 -1.41 -11.47 3.27
C TRP A 143 -0.06 -11.35 2.54
N LEU A 144 0.60 -10.19 2.58
CA LEU A 144 1.94 -10.03 2.01
C LEU A 144 2.96 -10.98 2.65
N ARG A 145 2.99 -11.08 3.97
CA ARG A 145 3.92 -11.99 4.69
C ARG A 145 3.64 -13.46 4.43
N ASP A 146 2.38 -13.79 4.15
CA ASP A 146 1.98 -15.16 3.84
C ASP A 146 2.28 -15.56 2.39
N ASN A 147 2.53 -14.58 1.50
CA ASN A 147 2.68 -14.84 0.06
C ASN A 147 4.02 -14.43 -0.53
N TYR A 148 4.78 -13.55 0.12
CA TYR A 148 6.02 -13.01 -0.45
C TYR A 148 7.18 -13.07 0.54
N ALA A 149 8.35 -13.48 0.05
CA ALA A 149 9.59 -13.48 0.83
C ALA A 149 10.13 -12.05 1.02
N ASP A 150 10.07 -11.23 -0.02
CA ASP A 150 10.53 -9.84 -0.02
C ASP A 150 9.35 -8.87 0.01
N LEU A 151 9.32 -7.99 1.00
CA LEU A 151 8.24 -7.02 1.20
C LEU A 151 8.59 -5.62 0.67
N GLU A 152 9.82 -5.41 0.25
CA GLU A 152 10.29 -4.13 -0.30
C GLU A 152 9.45 -3.70 -1.50
N ASN A 153 9.05 -2.44 -1.54
CA ASN A 153 8.16 -1.85 -2.56
C ASN A 153 6.74 -2.45 -2.65
N LYS A 154 6.36 -3.36 -1.73
CA LYS A 154 5.04 -3.99 -1.67
C LYS A 154 4.21 -3.47 -0.49
N GLU A 155 4.86 -3.05 0.61
CA GLU A 155 4.19 -2.47 1.77
C GLU A 155 3.61 -1.09 1.48
N VAL A 156 2.42 -0.81 1.98
CA VAL A 156 1.69 0.44 1.70
C VAL A 156 1.36 1.27 2.95
N TRP A 157 1.65 0.76 4.15
CA TRP A 157 1.25 1.40 5.42
C TRP A 157 1.75 2.83 5.59
N GLN A 158 2.94 3.16 5.07
CA GLN A 158 3.53 4.50 5.11
C GLN A 158 2.65 5.52 4.37
N SER A 159 2.14 5.15 3.19
CA SER A 159 1.25 6.01 2.39
C SER A 159 -0.05 6.31 3.12
N PHE A 160 -0.58 5.33 3.86
CA PHE A 160 -1.78 5.51 4.67
C PHE A 160 -1.54 6.40 5.88
N LEU A 161 -0.37 6.30 6.52
CA LEU A 161 0.01 7.19 7.62
C LEU A 161 0.11 8.65 7.18
N ILE A 162 0.77 8.91 6.05
CA ILE A 162 0.91 10.26 5.49
C ILE A 162 -0.47 10.86 5.20
N LEU A 163 -1.35 10.08 4.57
CA LEU A 163 -2.70 10.55 4.30
C LEU A 163 -3.50 10.79 5.58
N PHE A 164 -3.37 9.93 6.60
CA PHE A 164 -4.03 10.13 7.89
C PHE A 164 -3.63 11.47 8.52
N VAL A 165 -2.35 11.80 8.52
CA VAL A 165 -1.85 13.10 9.02
C VAL A 165 -2.46 14.26 8.21
N PHE A 166 -2.50 14.14 6.89
CA PHE A 166 -3.09 15.17 6.04
C PHE A 166 -4.56 15.41 6.34
N VAL A 167 -5.31 14.36 6.53
CA VAL A 167 -6.72 14.47 6.87
C VAL A 167 -6.94 15.11 8.23
N LEU A 168 -6.14 14.77 9.23
CA LEU A 168 -6.21 15.45 10.54
C LEU A 168 -5.97 16.96 10.37
N LEU A 169 -4.97 17.36 9.57
CA LEU A 169 -4.71 18.77 9.28
C LEU A 169 -5.89 19.43 8.55
N SER A 170 -6.51 18.73 7.61
CA SER A 170 -7.68 19.24 6.87
C SER A 170 -8.90 19.41 7.78
N ILE A 171 -9.13 18.48 8.73
CA ILE A 171 -10.20 18.62 9.73
C ILE A 171 -9.94 19.81 10.64
N ILE A 172 -8.72 19.97 11.15
CA ILE A 172 -8.34 21.11 12.00
C ILE A 172 -8.62 22.41 11.24
N TYR A 173 -8.26 22.48 9.95
CA TYR A 173 -8.53 23.65 9.11
C TYR A 173 -10.03 23.98 8.99
N LEU A 174 -10.91 22.97 8.86
CA LEU A 174 -12.36 23.16 8.76
C LEU A 174 -12.98 23.79 10.01
N TYR A 175 -12.32 23.67 11.18
CA TYR A 175 -12.83 24.20 12.46
C TYR A 175 -12.06 25.45 12.93
N THR A 176 -11.02 25.90 12.22
CA THR A 176 -10.32 27.15 12.56
C THR A 176 -10.97 28.35 11.90
N SER A 177 -11.07 29.46 12.65
CA SER A 177 -11.60 30.72 12.15
C SER A 177 -10.70 31.32 11.05
N GLU A 178 -11.28 32.11 10.15
CA GLU A 178 -10.62 32.70 8.95
C GLU A 178 -9.39 33.58 9.24
N GLU A 179 -9.09 33.89 10.50
CA GLU A 179 -7.96 34.74 10.89
C GLU A 179 -6.59 34.04 10.83
N THR A 180 -6.54 32.72 10.68
CA THR A 180 -5.28 31.95 10.68
C THR A 180 -4.72 31.72 9.27
N ARG A 181 -4.29 32.78 8.57
CA ARG A 181 -3.60 32.70 7.28
C ARG A 181 -2.41 31.72 7.28
N LEU A 182 -1.71 31.62 8.41
CA LEU A 182 -0.59 30.67 8.58
C LEU A 182 -1.02 29.22 8.35
N LEU A 183 -2.18 28.81 8.88
CA LEU A 183 -2.69 27.45 8.71
C LEU A 183 -3.06 27.14 7.27
N LEU A 184 -3.60 28.10 6.53
CA LEU A 184 -3.86 28.00 5.08
C LEU A 184 -2.57 27.71 4.30
N TYR A 185 -1.50 28.49 4.55
CA TYR A 185 -0.22 28.26 3.89
C TYR A 185 0.37 26.88 4.24
N LEU A 186 0.31 26.50 5.52
CA LEU A 186 0.78 25.18 5.94
C LEU A 186 0.03 24.04 5.23
N LEU A 187 -1.29 24.17 5.07
CA LEU A 187 -2.11 23.19 4.35
C LEU A 187 -1.74 23.14 2.86
N GLU A 188 -1.53 24.29 2.23
CA GLU A 188 -1.12 24.39 0.82
C GLU A 188 0.24 23.72 0.59
N TYR A 189 1.24 23.99 1.44
CA TYR A 189 2.54 23.30 1.37
C TYR A 189 2.43 21.81 1.63
N ALA A 190 1.58 21.39 2.57
CA ALA A 190 1.31 19.99 2.83
C ALA A 190 0.70 19.30 1.60
N CYS A 191 -0.22 19.93 0.89
CA CYS A 191 -0.78 19.43 -0.36
C CYS A 191 0.32 19.19 -1.42
N ILE A 192 1.23 20.16 -1.62
CA ILE A 192 2.33 20.02 -2.58
C ILE A 192 3.23 18.83 -2.22
N ILE A 193 3.59 18.69 -0.95
CA ILE A 193 4.41 17.56 -0.47
C ILE A 193 3.69 16.24 -0.72
N ILE A 194 2.39 16.17 -0.42
CA ILE A 194 1.59 14.95 -0.62
C ILE A 194 1.49 14.58 -2.08
N MET A 195 1.32 15.54 -2.98
CA MET A 195 1.31 15.28 -4.42
C MET A 195 2.63 14.65 -4.87
N GLY A 196 3.78 15.19 -4.44
CA GLY A 196 5.08 14.59 -4.68
C GLY A 196 5.23 13.18 -4.12
N LEU A 197 4.71 12.94 -2.90
CA LEU A 197 4.72 11.60 -2.27
C LEU A 197 3.80 10.62 -2.99
N LEU A 198 2.63 11.06 -3.48
CA LEU A 198 1.74 10.24 -4.28
C LEU A 198 2.40 9.83 -5.60
N LEU A 199 3.03 10.77 -6.29
CA LEU A 199 3.78 10.50 -7.52
C LEU A 199 4.92 9.51 -7.27
N TRP A 200 5.75 9.75 -6.24
CA TRP A 200 6.81 8.84 -5.84
C TRP A 200 6.27 7.43 -5.56
N ARG A 201 5.12 7.34 -4.88
CA ARG A 201 4.52 6.05 -4.54
C ARG A 201 3.99 5.32 -5.77
N VAL A 202 3.38 6.02 -6.73
CA VAL A 202 2.96 5.42 -8.01
C VAL A 202 4.15 4.85 -8.76
N GLU A 203 5.31 5.51 -8.69
CA GLU A 203 6.52 5.10 -9.38
C GLU A 203 7.27 3.92 -8.71
N THR A 204 7.07 3.72 -7.40
CA THR A 204 7.83 2.71 -6.64
C THR A 204 7.03 1.47 -6.26
N LEU A 205 5.68 1.52 -6.30
CA LEU A 205 4.86 0.37 -5.94
C LEU A 205 4.88 -0.70 -7.05
N GLN A 206 5.38 -1.88 -6.72
CA GLN A 206 5.49 -3.01 -7.65
C GLN A 206 4.13 -3.69 -7.89
N VAL A 207 3.85 -4.06 -9.15
CA VAL A 207 2.72 -4.95 -9.47
C VAL A 207 3.03 -6.35 -8.93
N LEU A 208 2.11 -6.91 -8.18
CA LEU A 208 2.23 -8.26 -7.65
C LEU A 208 1.71 -9.25 -8.69
N SER A 209 2.59 -10.13 -9.13
CA SER A 209 2.24 -11.21 -10.05
C SER A 209 1.31 -12.20 -9.32
N GLY A 210 0.05 -12.28 -9.72
CA GLY A 210 -0.95 -13.19 -9.16
C GLY A 210 -2.26 -12.53 -8.69
N SER A 211 -2.34 -11.19 -8.65
CA SER A 211 -3.57 -10.49 -8.21
C SER A 211 -4.49 -10.03 -9.35
N THR A 212 -4.11 -10.21 -10.61
CA THR A 212 -4.82 -9.67 -11.79
C THR A 212 -5.42 -10.73 -12.71
N GLY A 213 -5.73 -11.91 -12.22
CA GLY A 213 -6.59 -12.86 -12.97
C GLY A 213 -8.04 -12.70 -12.53
N PRO A 214 -9.01 -12.45 -13.44
CA PRO A 214 -10.44 -12.51 -13.11
C PRO A 214 -10.92 -13.94 -12.79
N GLU A 215 -10.04 -14.92 -12.77
CA GLU A 215 -10.41 -16.34 -12.67
C GLU A 215 -10.32 -16.93 -11.24
N GLU A 216 -9.62 -16.28 -10.28
CA GLU A 216 -9.56 -16.85 -8.92
C GLU A 216 -10.72 -16.41 -7.99
N GLY A 217 -11.52 -15.41 -8.39
CA GLY A 217 -12.70 -14.96 -7.65
C GLY A 217 -13.95 -15.82 -7.89
N GLU A 218 -14.05 -16.50 -9.03
CA GLU A 218 -15.18 -17.37 -9.37
C GLU A 218 -14.93 -18.85 -9.09
N GLN A 219 -13.68 -19.27 -8.94
CA GLN A 219 -13.37 -20.66 -8.57
C GLN A 219 -13.53 -20.95 -7.06
N ALA A 220 -13.71 -19.95 -6.22
CA ALA A 220 -14.10 -20.16 -4.82
C ALA A 220 -15.55 -20.65 -4.66
N GLY A 221 -16.36 -20.64 -5.73
CA GLY A 221 -17.73 -21.14 -5.75
C GLY A 221 -17.93 -22.47 -6.47
N GLN A 222 -16.95 -22.94 -7.23
CA GLN A 222 -16.98 -24.30 -7.74
C GLN A 222 -16.33 -25.21 -6.72
N THR A 223 -17.14 -26.04 -6.11
CA THR A 223 -16.76 -27.21 -5.32
C THR A 223 -15.71 -28.01 -6.10
N GLN A 224 -14.43 -27.57 -6.06
CA GLN A 224 -13.38 -28.52 -6.32
C GLN A 224 -13.53 -29.55 -5.21
N LYS A 225 -14.04 -30.74 -5.58
CA LYS A 225 -13.90 -31.96 -4.81
C LYS A 225 -12.55 -31.89 -4.12
N ALA A 226 -12.56 -31.91 -2.79
CA ALA A 226 -11.35 -31.99 -2.00
C ALA A 226 -10.44 -32.98 -2.72
N PRO A 227 -9.26 -32.57 -3.23
CA PRO A 227 -8.37 -33.51 -3.84
C PRO A 227 -8.08 -34.49 -2.72
N GLN A 228 -8.30 -35.77 -3.01
CA GLN A 228 -7.98 -36.87 -2.12
C GLN A 228 -6.64 -36.57 -1.47
N ALA A 229 -6.57 -36.69 -0.15
CA ALA A 229 -5.37 -36.50 0.64
C ALA A 229 -4.20 -37.17 -0.09
N ILE A 230 -3.37 -36.37 -0.76
CA ILE A 230 -2.06 -36.82 -1.17
C ILE A 230 -1.28 -36.77 0.15
N PRO A 231 -0.86 -37.93 0.71
CA PRO A 231 0.03 -37.94 1.87
C PRO A 231 1.44 -37.59 1.36
N VAL A 232 1.56 -36.41 0.80
CA VAL A 232 2.88 -35.89 0.42
C VAL A 232 3.36 -35.13 1.63
N ASP A 233 4.44 -35.61 2.21
CA ASP A 233 5.14 -34.91 3.27
C ASP A 233 5.70 -33.60 2.69
N ILE A 234 4.96 -32.49 2.95
CA ILE A 234 5.30 -31.15 2.44
C ILE A 234 6.70 -30.76 2.94
N GLU A 235 7.09 -31.20 4.12
CA GLU A 235 8.44 -30.96 4.67
C GLU A 235 9.52 -31.58 3.76
N VAL A 236 9.31 -32.81 3.30
CA VAL A 236 10.22 -33.46 2.36
C VAL A 236 10.31 -32.75 1.04
N LEU A 237 9.18 -32.26 0.52
CA LEU A 237 9.16 -31.45 -0.71
C LEU A 237 9.90 -30.13 -0.56
N LEU A 238 9.67 -29.42 0.54
CA LEU A 238 10.36 -28.16 0.85
C LEU A 238 11.87 -28.38 0.98
N LYS A 239 12.29 -29.42 1.71
CA LYS A 239 13.70 -29.78 1.85
C LYS A 239 14.33 -30.11 0.50
N LYS A 240 13.65 -30.92 -0.33
CA LYS A 240 14.16 -31.35 -1.64
C LYS A 240 14.24 -30.21 -2.66
N HIS A 241 13.20 -29.38 -2.75
CA HIS A 241 13.04 -28.41 -3.84
C HIS A 241 13.36 -26.98 -3.44
N CYS A 242 13.21 -26.59 -2.16
CA CYS A 242 13.53 -25.26 -1.69
C CYS A 242 14.94 -25.22 -1.06
N GLU A 243 15.21 -26.09 -0.07
CA GLU A 243 16.46 -26.05 0.71
C GLU A 243 17.64 -26.60 -0.10
N ASN A 244 17.56 -27.85 -0.57
CA ASN A 244 18.68 -28.51 -1.26
C ASN A 244 19.03 -27.86 -2.62
N LYS A 245 18.05 -27.27 -3.30
CA LYS A 245 18.26 -26.53 -4.57
C LYS A 245 18.54 -25.06 -4.36
N HIS A 246 18.60 -24.60 -3.12
CA HIS A 246 18.80 -23.18 -2.78
C HIS A 246 17.81 -22.21 -3.45
N LEU A 247 16.57 -22.66 -3.68
CA LEU A 247 15.54 -21.83 -4.35
C LEU A 247 15.26 -20.55 -3.55
N TYR A 248 15.42 -20.58 -2.22
CA TYR A 248 15.27 -19.43 -1.33
C TYR A 248 16.23 -18.28 -1.62
N LEU A 249 17.32 -18.50 -2.38
CA LEU A 249 18.24 -17.45 -2.82
C LEU A 249 17.67 -16.60 -3.97
N GLN A 250 16.61 -17.08 -4.63
CA GLN A 250 15.97 -16.31 -5.68
C GLN A 250 15.30 -15.05 -5.09
N HIS A 251 15.62 -13.89 -5.65
CA HIS A 251 14.94 -12.63 -5.29
C HIS A 251 13.46 -12.68 -5.65
N ASP A 252 12.64 -11.97 -4.88
CA ASP A 252 11.19 -11.83 -5.08
C ASP A 252 10.41 -13.17 -5.14
N LEU A 253 10.96 -14.23 -4.55
CA LEU A 253 10.30 -15.53 -4.50
C LEU A 253 8.92 -15.42 -3.84
N SER A 254 7.86 -15.86 -4.54
CA SER A 254 6.50 -15.91 -4.02
C SER A 254 6.09 -17.32 -3.62
N LEU A 255 5.07 -17.43 -2.76
CA LEU A 255 4.50 -18.72 -2.35
C LEU A 255 3.97 -19.52 -3.56
N SER A 256 3.38 -18.82 -4.55
CA SER A 256 2.90 -19.45 -5.79
C SER A 256 4.05 -20.06 -6.62
N GLN A 257 5.18 -19.35 -6.71
CA GLN A 257 6.39 -19.89 -7.38
C GLN A 257 6.97 -21.07 -6.64
N LEU A 258 7.00 -21.03 -5.28
CA LEU A 258 7.41 -22.16 -4.47
C LEU A 258 6.48 -23.36 -4.66
N ALA A 259 5.15 -23.16 -4.70
CA ALA A 259 4.16 -24.19 -4.95
C ALA A 259 4.40 -24.87 -6.29
N LEU A 260 4.65 -24.10 -7.35
CA LEU A 260 4.96 -24.61 -8.67
C LEU A 260 6.28 -25.43 -8.65
N ALA A 261 7.32 -24.93 -8.02
CA ALA A 261 8.63 -25.60 -7.94
C ALA A 261 8.59 -26.90 -7.12
N THR A 262 7.73 -26.99 -6.11
CA THR A 262 7.54 -28.18 -5.27
C THR A 262 6.54 -29.18 -5.86
N GLY A 263 5.82 -28.81 -6.93
CA GLY A 263 4.78 -29.65 -7.53
C GLY A 263 3.52 -29.79 -6.66
N THR A 264 3.29 -28.83 -5.75
CA THR A 264 2.10 -28.76 -4.90
C THR A 264 1.28 -27.51 -5.25
N ASN A 265 0.19 -27.24 -4.55
CA ASN A 265 -0.58 -26.02 -4.76
C ASN A 265 -0.39 -25.04 -3.59
N HIS A 266 -0.74 -23.79 -3.86
CA HIS A 266 -0.66 -22.69 -2.91
C HIS A 266 -1.43 -22.97 -1.60
N TYR A 267 -2.58 -23.63 -1.68
CA TYR A 267 -3.42 -23.93 -0.52
C TYR A 267 -2.71 -24.85 0.49
N TYR A 268 -2.11 -25.94 0.04
CA TYR A 268 -1.42 -26.89 0.92
C TYR A 268 -0.19 -26.28 1.59
N LEU A 269 0.61 -25.49 0.85
CA LEU A 269 1.74 -24.77 1.45
C LEU A 269 1.30 -23.74 2.48
N SER A 270 0.26 -22.96 2.17
CA SER A 270 -0.31 -21.97 3.10
C SER A 270 -0.82 -22.65 4.38
N GLN A 271 -1.52 -23.78 4.23
CA GLN A 271 -1.99 -24.58 5.38
C GLN A 271 -0.83 -25.15 6.20
N TYR A 272 0.20 -25.65 5.54
CA TYR A 272 1.40 -26.16 6.21
C TYR A 272 2.06 -25.08 7.08
N PHE A 273 2.33 -23.88 6.52
CA PHE A 273 2.93 -22.80 7.29
C PHE A 273 2.03 -22.35 8.44
N ALA A 274 0.72 -22.24 8.23
CA ALA A 274 -0.24 -21.89 9.27
C ALA A 274 -0.25 -22.91 10.43
N GLN A 275 -0.22 -24.21 10.12
CA GLN A 275 -0.17 -25.29 11.14
C GLN A 275 1.10 -25.24 11.99
N HIS A 276 2.23 -24.80 11.41
CA HIS A 276 3.50 -24.65 12.12
C HIS A 276 3.66 -23.27 12.78
N GLY A 277 2.62 -22.41 12.75
CA GLY A 277 2.68 -21.07 13.32
C GLY A 277 3.67 -20.13 12.63
N LEU A 278 4.06 -20.43 11.39
CA LEU A 278 5.03 -19.68 10.60
C LEU A 278 4.34 -18.94 9.46
N THR A 279 4.90 -17.79 9.06
CA THR A 279 4.56 -17.17 7.79
C THR A 279 5.56 -17.65 6.72
N TYR A 280 5.13 -17.64 5.45
CA TYR A 280 6.04 -17.92 4.33
C TYR A 280 7.29 -17.02 4.35
N ASN A 281 7.09 -15.73 4.61
CA ASN A 281 8.19 -14.76 4.74
C ASN A 281 9.18 -15.16 5.85
N ALA A 282 8.69 -15.56 7.02
CA ALA A 282 9.55 -15.98 8.13
C ALA A 282 10.35 -17.25 7.77
N TYR A 283 9.74 -18.22 7.09
CA TYR A 283 10.41 -19.43 6.64
C TYR A 283 11.57 -19.13 5.67
N ILE A 284 11.31 -18.38 4.59
CA ILE A 284 12.34 -18.04 3.60
C ILE A 284 13.44 -17.17 4.21
N ASN A 285 13.09 -16.18 5.02
CA ASN A 285 14.08 -15.35 5.70
C ASN A 285 14.92 -16.16 6.69
N GLY A 286 14.34 -17.14 7.37
CA GLY A 286 15.10 -18.06 8.24
C GLY A 286 16.15 -18.85 7.46
N LEU A 287 15.83 -19.35 6.26
CA LEU A 287 16.78 -20.03 5.38
C LEU A 287 17.91 -19.10 4.90
N ARG A 288 17.54 -17.90 4.43
CA ARG A 288 18.51 -16.90 3.96
C ARG A 288 19.46 -16.43 5.06
N ILE A 289 18.95 -16.24 6.29
CA ILE A 289 19.79 -15.84 7.43
C ILE A 289 20.76 -16.96 7.82
N ARG A 290 20.31 -18.22 7.84
CA ARG A 290 21.21 -19.37 8.06
C ARG A 290 22.30 -19.45 6.98
N HIS A 291 21.95 -19.19 5.73
CA HIS A 291 22.90 -19.14 4.63
C HIS A 291 23.92 -18.01 4.81
N PHE A 292 23.47 -16.79 5.20
CA PHE A 292 24.35 -15.68 5.53
C PHE A 292 25.36 -16.03 6.63
N ILE A 293 24.89 -16.67 7.70
CA ILE A 293 25.76 -17.09 8.82
C ILE A 293 26.81 -18.08 8.32
N CYS A 294 26.44 -19.05 7.49
CA CYS A 294 27.35 -20.00 6.88
C CYS A 294 28.41 -19.31 5.99
N LEU A 295 27.99 -18.37 5.14
CA LEU A 295 28.89 -17.57 4.29
C LEU A 295 29.85 -16.71 5.13
N TYR A 296 29.39 -16.11 6.22
CA TYR A 296 30.20 -15.33 7.15
C TYR A 296 31.27 -16.22 7.78
N GLN A 297 30.90 -17.37 8.36
CA GLN A 297 31.84 -18.32 9.00
C GLN A 297 32.90 -18.82 8.01
N LYS A 298 32.48 -19.12 6.78
CA LYS A 298 33.39 -19.52 5.69
C LYS A 298 34.37 -18.40 5.33
N ALA A 299 33.89 -17.17 5.16
CA ALA A 299 34.72 -16.03 4.81
C ALA A 299 35.76 -15.71 5.92
N VAL A 300 35.37 -15.82 7.20
CA VAL A 300 36.26 -15.66 8.34
C VAL A 300 37.32 -16.76 8.36
N ALA A 301 36.95 -18.04 8.18
CA ALA A 301 37.85 -19.17 8.16
C ALA A 301 38.89 -19.09 7.02
N GLU A 302 38.44 -18.63 5.83
CA GLU A 302 39.28 -18.43 4.64
C GLU A 302 40.08 -17.13 4.68
N LYS A 303 39.88 -16.26 5.70
CA LYS A 303 40.47 -14.92 5.80
C LYS A 303 40.20 -14.05 4.58
N ARG A 304 39.03 -14.26 3.92
CA ARG A 304 38.58 -13.50 2.76
C ARG A 304 38.06 -12.14 3.21
N THR A 305 38.40 -11.09 2.49
CA THR A 305 37.78 -9.77 2.69
C THR A 305 36.31 -9.81 2.20
N PHE A 306 35.39 -9.31 3.00
CA PHE A 306 33.97 -9.27 2.66
C PHE A 306 33.30 -8.06 3.30
N THR A 307 32.15 -7.69 2.79
CA THR A 307 31.23 -6.74 3.41
C THR A 307 29.93 -7.44 3.80
N ALA A 308 29.28 -6.98 4.86
CA ALA A 308 27.96 -7.52 5.24
C ALA A 308 26.93 -7.37 4.09
N GLN A 309 27.04 -6.33 3.28
CA GLN A 309 26.18 -6.11 2.11
C GLN A 309 26.40 -7.18 1.02
N GLN A 310 27.65 -7.54 0.75
CA GLN A 310 27.93 -8.59 -0.22
C GLN A 310 27.37 -9.95 0.22
N LEU A 311 27.62 -10.35 1.48
CA LEU A 311 27.10 -11.60 2.01
C LEU A 311 25.56 -11.62 2.07
N ALA A 312 24.92 -10.47 2.35
CA ALA A 312 23.47 -10.34 2.30
C ALA A 312 22.92 -10.57 0.89
N SER A 313 23.58 -9.99 -0.14
CA SER A 313 23.20 -10.20 -1.54
C SER A 313 23.39 -11.66 -1.96
N GLU A 314 24.52 -12.30 -1.61
CA GLU A 314 24.78 -13.72 -1.84
C GLU A 314 23.77 -14.63 -1.13
N SER A 315 23.15 -14.15 -0.04
CA SER A 315 22.12 -14.87 0.72
C SER A 315 20.69 -14.67 0.17
N GLY A 316 20.54 -14.02 -1.00
CA GLY A 316 19.27 -13.86 -1.69
C GLY A 316 18.49 -12.60 -1.30
N TYR A 317 19.09 -11.64 -0.61
CA TYR A 317 18.46 -10.34 -0.34
C TYR A 317 18.76 -9.32 -1.43
N ARG A 318 17.73 -8.62 -1.89
CA ARG A 318 17.86 -7.56 -2.89
C ARG A 318 18.47 -6.28 -2.31
N SER A 319 18.14 -5.95 -1.05
CA SER A 319 18.67 -4.77 -0.38
C SER A 319 19.20 -5.11 1.02
N TYR A 320 20.22 -4.35 1.44
CA TYR A 320 20.79 -4.47 2.79
C TYR A 320 19.80 -4.05 3.89
N SER A 321 18.92 -3.09 3.61
CA SER A 321 17.90 -2.64 4.56
C SER A 321 16.91 -3.77 4.90
N THR A 322 16.41 -4.49 3.90
CA THR A 322 15.52 -5.64 4.08
C THR A 322 16.21 -6.77 4.85
N PHE A 323 17.47 -7.07 4.48
CA PHE A 323 18.29 -8.04 5.21
C PHE A 323 18.46 -7.65 6.68
N SER A 324 18.89 -6.42 6.97
CA SER A 324 19.17 -5.96 8.34
C SER A 324 17.93 -6.01 9.23
N ALA A 325 16.75 -5.64 8.67
CA ALA A 325 15.47 -5.75 9.37
C ALA A 325 15.11 -7.21 9.69
N ALA A 326 15.21 -8.12 8.69
CA ALA A 326 14.94 -9.54 8.85
C ALA A 326 15.92 -10.19 9.82
N PHE A 327 17.20 -9.85 9.74
CA PHE A 327 18.24 -10.36 10.64
C PHE A 327 17.98 -9.95 12.09
N LYS A 328 17.66 -8.67 12.34
CA LYS A 328 17.33 -8.18 13.68
C LYS A 328 16.08 -8.86 14.24
N GLN A 329 15.06 -9.07 13.39
CA GLN A 329 13.85 -9.78 13.79
C GLN A 329 14.13 -11.25 14.17
N HIS A 330 15.02 -11.92 13.44
CA HIS A 330 15.34 -13.34 13.65
C HIS A 330 16.32 -13.56 14.80
N SER A 331 17.38 -12.73 14.90
CA SER A 331 18.49 -12.91 15.87
C SER A 331 18.35 -12.08 17.15
N GLY A 332 17.42 -11.08 17.17
CA GLY A 332 17.30 -10.10 18.24
C GLY A 332 18.41 -9.02 18.28
N LYS A 333 19.47 -9.16 17.46
CA LYS A 333 20.63 -8.27 17.42
C LYS A 333 20.77 -7.59 16.05
N THR A 334 21.41 -6.42 16.01
CA THR A 334 21.82 -5.82 14.72
C THR A 334 22.93 -6.66 14.09
N VAL A 335 23.05 -6.66 12.76
CA VAL A 335 24.09 -7.36 12.01
C VAL A 335 25.49 -7.00 12.53
N THR A 336 25.77 -5.71 12.74
CA THR A 336 27.06 -5.22 13.22
C THR A 336 27.37 -5.73 14.64
N ALA A 337 26.39 -5.72 15.54
CA ALA A 337 26.58 -6.23 16.90
C ALA A 337 26.83 -7.75 16.88
N TRP A 338 26.08 -8.48 16.07
CA TRP A 338 26.25 -9.93 15.93
C TRP A 338 27.61 -10.30 15.34
N MET A 339 28.07 -9.61 14.28
CA MET A 339 29.37 -9.87 13.65
C MET A 339 30.54 -9.55 14.59
N ARG A 340 30.42 -8.54 15.44
CA ARG A 340 31.44 -8.24 16.48
C ARG A 340 31.52 -9.36 17.51
N ASP A 341 30.37 -9.78 18.05
CA ASP A 341 30.29 -10.85 19.06
C ASP A 341 30.74 -12.22 18.50
N ALA A 342 30.57 -12.45 17.18
CA ALA A 342 31.00 -13.68 16.52
C ALA A 342 32.47 -13.66 16.05
N GLY A 343 33.13 -12.49 16.08
CA GLY A 343 34.55 -12.31 15.73
C GLY A 343 35.48 -12.28 16.94
N GLU A 344 34.92 -12.21 18.17
CA GLU A 344 35.59 -12.41 19.44
C GLU A 344 35.63 -13.95 19.79
#